data_0aab51519e5ef7060811dabe8511d0b0
#
_entry.id   0aab51519e5ef7060811dabe8511d0b0
#
_cell.length_a   1.000
_cell.length_b   1.000
_cell.length_c   1.000
_cell.angle_alpha   90.00
_cell.angle_beta   90.00
_cell.angle_gamma   90.00
#
_symmetry.space_group_name_H-M   'P 1'
#
loop_
_entity.id
_entity.type
_entity.pdbx_description
1 polymer ?
#
loop_
_entity_poly.entity_id
_entity_poly.type
_entity_poly.pdbx_seq_one_letter_code
_entity_poly.pdbx_strand_id
1 'polypeptide(L)'
;MKLLKHRLSAPLLLTAILFFISGCGKKAEPSPTAGPALVKVRFQTDWFPQPEHGGYYQALAKGYYAAEGLDVEILPGGPNAQVMATVATGRADIGMTNGDDVIVAVARGVPIKMVGAEMQRDPQGILFHAEHPLRDLHDLQGKTLMAGAGSTWLQVVHKKLGVEFNLIPLLGDLARFMNNPEFAQQCFVTNEPYFARQRGAQVGAILIASDTYEPYRVMFTGNDYLAKHPDIVGKFVRASIHGWVDYLTGDPAPANRLLAAKRNDLTPEFMAYSIRAMNEYKLVSGDPAKGEAAGQITPARLQKQINLLQEVGVLDKPVAVGDVATLEFIPKP
;
A
#
# COMPACT_ATOMS: atom_id res chain seq x y z
N MET A 1 18.04 47.69 63.04
CA MET A 1 18.36 47.85 64.49
C MET A 1 19.16 46.59 64.89
N LYS A 2 20.47 46.80 65.21
CA LYS A 2 21.38 46.06 66.11
C LYS A 2 21.42 44.51 65.98
N LEU A 3 22.49 43.94 65.41
CA LEU A 3 23.70 43.46 66.11
C LEU A 3 23.48 42.30 67.08
N LEU A 4 24.10 41.13 66.90
CA LEU A 4 25.39 40.87 67.58
C LEU A 4 26.03 39.55 67.08
N LYS A 5 27.37 39.64 66.94
CA LYS A 5 28.34 38.59 66.71
C LYS A 5 28.42 37.63 67.91
N HIS A 6 28.77 36.38 67.75
CA HIS A 6 29.82 35.75 68.54
C HIS A 6 30.53 34.63 67.83
N ARG A 7 31.82 34.75 67.72
CA ARG A 7 32.82 33.73 67.35
C ARG A 7 33.07 32.84 68.53
N LEU A 8 33.32 31.55 68.31
CA LEU A 8 34.27 30.80 69.18
C LEU A 8 34.92 29.70 68.32
N SER A 9 36.24 29.62 68.52
CA SER A 9 37.23 28.83 67.77
C SER A 9 37.61 27.54 68.52
N ALA A 10 38.02 26.54 67.72
CA ALA A 10 39.01 25.47 67.88
C ALA A 10 38.73 24.28 68.84
N PRO A 11 39.48 23.16 68.77
CA PRO A 11 40.47 22.75 67.77
C PRO A 11 40.36 21.31 67.22
N LEU A 12 41.19 21.05 66.26
CA LEU A 12 41.67 19.81 65.66
C LEU A 12 41.75 18.57 66.56
N LEU A 13 41.27 17.45 66.07
CA LEU A 13 41.85 16.12 66.34
C LEU A 13 41.84 15.30 65.05
N LEU A 14 43.02 15.05 64.52
CA LEU A 14 43.35 14.25 63.37
C LEU A 14 43.33 12.76 63.76
N THR A 15 42.38 11.96 63.30
CA THR A 15 42.47 10.50 63.46
C THR A 15 42.42 9.90 62.05
N ALA A 16 43.58 9.46 61.58
CA ALA A 16 43.69 8.73 60.29
C ALA A 16 43.16 7.30 60.46
N ILE A 17 42.06 7.00 59.81
CA ILE A 17 41.61 5.63 59.66
C ILE A 17 41.93 5.19 58.25
N LEU A 18 42.91 4.27 58.10
CA LEU A 18 43.18 3.57 56.84
C LEU A 18 42.07 2.55 56.61
N PHE A 19 41.18 2.83 55.65
CA PHE A 19 40.27 1.82 55.07
C PHE A 19 40.96 1.12 53.91
N PHE A 20 41.32 -0.14 54.10
CA PHE A 20 41.63 -1.05 53.00
C PHE A 20 40.34 -1.33 52.22
N ILE A 21 40.17 -0.68 51.07
CA ILE A 21 39.09 -1.04 50.13
C ILE A 21 39.62 -2.17 49.26
N SER A 22 39.30 -3.42 49.63
CA SER A 22 39.40 -4.57 48.70
C SER A 22 38.41 -4.37 47.58
N GLY A 23 38.85 -3.85 46.45
CA GLY A 23 38.09 -3.70 45.23
C GLY A 23 37.84 -5.06 44.61
N CYS A 24 36.66 -5.69 44.87
CA CYS A 24 36.12 -6.73 44.02
C CYS A 24 35.77 -6.09 42.66
N GLY A 25 36.68 -6.20 41.72
CA GLY A 25 36.40 -5.87 40.31
C GLY A 25 35.30 -6.74 39.76
N LYS A 26 34.04 -6.26 39.79
CA LYS A 26 33.00 -6.83 38.91
C LYS A 26 33.48 -6.59 37.49
N LYS A 27 33.84 -7.67 36.76
CA LYS A 27 33.97 -7.63 35.31
C LYS A 27 32.64 -7.05 34.80
N ALA A 28 32.70 -5.89 34.14
CA ALA A 28 31.58 -5.36 33.39
C ALA A 28 31.22 -6.42 32.34
N GLU A 29 30.03 -6.97 32.44
CA GLU A 29 29.47 -7.75 31.34
C GLU A 29 29.49 -6.87 30.08
N PRO A 30 29.92 -7.40 28.92
CA PRO A 30 29.89 -6.62 27.70
C PRO A 30 28.42 -6.24 27.47
N SER A 31 28.13 -4.93 27.42
CA SER A 31 26.85 -4.42 26.96
C SER A 31 26.49 -5.12 25.64
N PRO A 32 25.24 -5.59 25.43
CA PRO A 32 24.86 -6.19 24.17
C PRO A 32 25.22 -5.20 23.08
N THR A 33 26.08 -5.62 22.17
CA THR A 33 26.45 -4.83 20.98
C THR A 33 25.14 -4.50 20.27
N ALA A 34 24.76 -3.22 20.26
CA ALA A 34 23.63 -2.75 19.47
C ALA A 34 23.86 -3.23 18.04
N GLY A 35 22.93 -4.02 17.51
CA GLY A 35 22.98 -4.43 16.10
C GLY A 35 23.10 -3.21 15.19
N PRO A 36 23.49 -3.38 13.93
CA PRO A 36 23.60 -2.27 13.01
C PRO A 36 22.28 -1.47 13.00
N ALA A 37 22.41 -0.14 13.04
CA ALA A 37 21.24 0.74 13.05
C ALA A 37 20.38 0.50 11.78
N LEU A 38 19.09 0.33 11.97
CA LEU A 38 18.14 0.13 10.85
C LEU A 38 18.05 1.41 10.02
N VAL A 39 17.92 1.25 8.69
CA VAL A 39 17.71 2.36 7.77
C VAL A 39 16.24 2.75 7.74
N LYS A 40 15.93 4.00 8.04
CA LYS A 40 14.56 4.52 7.97
C LYS A 40 14.07 4.58 6.55
N VAL A 41 12.84 4.07 6.31
CA VAL A 41 12.13 4.13 5.02
C VAL A 41 10.71 4.59 5.28
N ARG A 42 10.30 5.68 4.64
CA ARG A 42 8.92 6.20 4.69
C ARG A 42 8.14 5.66 3.51
N PHE A 43 7.13 4.86 3.80
CA PHE A 43 6.27 4.25 2.80
C PHE A 43 4.87 4.87 2.83
N GLN A 44 4.45 5.50 1.73
CA GLN A 44 3.15 6.16 1.59
C GLN A 44 2.11 5.24 0.96
N THR A 45 1.05 4.91 1.69
CA THR A 45 -0.13 4.23 1.13
C THR A 45 -1.08 5.23 0.48
N ASP A 46 -1.95 4.77 -0.42
CA ASP A 46 -2.90 5.62 -1.14
C ASP A 46 -4.22 5.83 -0.40
N TRP A 47 -4.54 4.98 0.56
CA TRP A 47 -5.78 5.02 1.31
C TRP A 47 -5.56 4.85 2.81
N PHE A 48 -6.66 4.95 3.57
CA PHE A 48 -6.66 4.60 4.99
C PHE A 48 -6.19 3.17 5.23
N PRO A 49 -5.61 2.86 6.41
CA PRO A 49 -5.22 1.50 6.74
C PRO A 49 -6.38 0.51 6.55
N GLN A 50 -6.14 -0.55 5.78
CA GLN A 50 -7.14 -1.55 5.41
C GLN A 50 -6.47 -2.86 4.95
N PRO A 51 -7.24 -3.99 4.82
CA PRO A 51 -6.66 -5.28 4.43
C PRO A 51 -5.90 -5.29 3.11
N GLU A 52 -6.23 -4.38 2.17
CA GLU A 52 -5.51 -4.18 0.90
C GLU A 52 -4.11 -3.57 1.09
N HIS A 53 -3.72 -3.26 2.32
CA HIS A 53 -2.35 -2.95 2.73
C HIS A 53 -1.74 -4.04 3.61
N GLY A 54 -2.45 -5.17 3.79
CA GLY A 54 -2.15 -6.20 4.78
C GLY A 54 -0.75 -6.79 4.67
N GLY A 55 -0.24 -6.97 3.45
CA GLY A 55 1.11 -7.49 3.24
C GLY A 55 2.21 -6.60 3.82
N TYR A 56 2.07 -5.29 3.72
CA TYR A 56 3.02 -4.33 4.30
C TYR A 56 2.97 -4.35 5.84
N TYR A 57 1.75 -4.39 6.40
CA TYR A 57 1.58 -4.53 7.85
C TYR A 57 2.06 -5.89 8.37
N GLN A 58 1.96 -6.95 7.56
CA GLN A 58 2.50 -8.27 7.89
C GLN A 58 4.03 -8.24 7.92
N ALA A 59 4.66 -7.64 6.89
CA ALA A 59 6.10 -7.47 6.85
C ALA A 59 6.62 -6.67 8.05
N LEU A 60 5.90 -5.63 8.45
CA LEU A 60 6.21 -4.83 9.63
C LEU A 60 6.04 -5.66 10.91
N ALA A 61 4.88 -6.30 11.11
CA ALA A 61 4.54 -7.02 12.33
C ALA A 61 5.41 -8.25 12.58
N LYS A 62 5.83 -8.92 11.51
CA LYS A 62 6.70 -10.11 11.57
C LYS A 62 8.19 -9.79 11.48
N GLY A 63 8.56 -8.51 11.37
CA GLY A 63 9.95 -8.08 11.35
C GLY A 63 10.68 -8.37 10.04
N TYR A 64 9.98 -8.62 8.92
CA TYR A 64 10.64 -8.88 7.63
C TYR A 64 11.42 -7.67 7.14
N TYR A 65 10.92 -6.45 7.37
CA TYR A 65 11.68 -5.23 7.11
C TYR A 65 12.94 -5.12 7.99
N ALA A 66 12.80 -5.40 9.30
CA ALA A 66 13.94 -5.35 10.22
C ALA A 66 15.01 -6.38 9.88
N ALA A 67 14.62 -7.58 9.39
CA ALA A 67 15.54 -8.60 8.91
C ALA A 67 16.36 -8.16 7.69
N GLU A 68 15.78 -7.27 6.85
CA GLU A 68 16.49 -6.61 5.73
C GLU A 68 17.27 -5.36 6.17
N GLY A 69 17.28 -5.03 7.47
CA GLY A 69 17.96 -3.85 8.00
C GLY A 69 17.16 -2.55 7.85
N LEU A 70 15.83 -2.63 7.66
CA LEU A 70 14.96 -1.47 7.45
C LEU A 70 14.06 -1.19 8.67
N ASP A 71 13.90 0.09 8.99
CA ASP A 71 12.88 0.64 9.90
C ASP A 71 11.80 1.31 9.03
N VAL A 72 10.72 0.60 8.72
CA VAL A 72 9.68 1.09 7.81
C VAL A 72 8.57 1.79 8.56
N GLU A 73 8.36 3.06 8.24
CA GLU A 73 7.22 3.85 8.67
C GLU A 73 6.15 3.86 7.59
N ILE A 74 4.98 3.24 7.86
CA ILE A 74 3.83 3.24 6.94
C ILE A 74 3.00 4.49 7.19
N LEU A 75 3.03 5.42 6.22
CA LEU A 75 2.27 6.66 6.22
C LEU A 75 0.89 6.41 5.62
N PRO A 76 -0.19 6.66 6.38
CA PRO A 76 -1.54 6.44 5.87
C PRO A 76 -1.91 7.47 4.79
N GLY A 77 -2.62 7.01 3.78
CA GLY A 77 -3.26 7.85 2.79
C GLY A 77 -4.70 8.22 3.14
N GLY A 78 -5.49 8.51 2.12
CA GLY A 78 -6.91 8.86 2.20
C GLY A 78 -7.38 9.52 0.90
N PRO A 79 -8.64 10.03 0.84
CA PRO A 79 -9.25 10.56 -0.39
C PRO A 79 -8.46 11.66 -1.10
N ASN A 80 -7.61 12.37 -0.37
CA ASN A 80 -6.79 13.48 -0.88
C ASN A 80 -5.29 13.19 -0.84
N ALA A 81 -4.90 11.92 -0.71
CA ALA A 81 -3.50 11.54 -0.67
C ALA A 81 -2.82 11.83 -2.01
N GLN A 82 -1.87 12.76 -1.99
CA GLN A 82 -1.06 13.13 -3.16
C GLN A 82 0.17 12.21 -3.23
N VAL A 83 -0.04 10.88 -3.32
CA VAL A 83 1.01 9.87 -3.15
C VAL A 83 2.18 10.10 -4.12
N MET A 84 1.89 10.27 -5.41
CA MET A 84 2.92 10.48 -6.43
C MET A 84 3.72 11.77 -6.18
N ALA A 85 3.06 12.86 -5.84
CA ALA A 85 3.74 14.12 -5.52
C ALA A 85 4.54 14.01 -4.21
N THR A 86 4.05 13.26 -3.22
CA THR A 86 4.74 13.02 -1.95
C THR A 86 6.05 12.26 -2.16
N VAL A 87 6.05 11.23 -3.04
CA VAL A 87 7.24 10.46 -3.39
C VAL A 87 8.17 11.25 -4.32
N ALA A 88 7.64 11.87 -5.37
CA ALA A 88 8.45 12.64 -6.33
C ALA A 88 9.22 13.80 -5.68
N THR A 89 8.70 14.35 -4.58
CA THR A 89 9.33 15.44 -3.81
C THR A 89 10.18 14.94 -2.64
N GLY A 90 10.34 13.61 -2.44
CA GLY A 90 11.14 13.03 -1.36
C GLY A 90 10.53 13.18 0.04
N ARG A 91 9.23 13.51 0.17
CA ARG A 91 8.53 13.50 1.47
C ARG A 91 8.19 12.08 1.94
N ALA A 92 8.06 11.13 1.01
CA ALA A 92 8.14 9.71 1.24
C ALA A 92 9.18 9.11 0.30
N ASP A 93 9.72 7.95 0.66
CA ASP A 93 10.80 7.30 -0.08
C ASP A 93 10.23 6.33 -1.13
N ILE A 94 9.16 5.65 -0.75
CA ILE A 94 8.42 4.69 -1.60
C ILE A 94 6.93 4.96 -1.44
N GLY A 95 6.15 4.72 -2.47
CA GLY A 95 4.69 4.80 -2.45
C GLY A 95 4.04 3.63 -3.15
N MET A 96 2.71 3.55 -3.05
CA MET A 96 1.89 2.60 -3.80
C MET A 96 0.75 3.32 -4.52
N THR A 97 0.37 2.83 -5.70
CA THR A 97 -0.78 3.31 -6.47
C THR A 97 -1.10 2.35 -7.63
N ASN A 98 -2.05 2.73 -8.49
CA ASN A 98 -2.32 1.99 -9.73
C ASN A 98 -1.19 2.16 -10.73
N GLY A 99 -0.86 1.11 -11.48
CA GLY A 99 0.22 1.14 -12.46
C GLY A 99 -0.04 2.09 -13.63
N ASP A 100 -1.28 2.21 -14.08
CA ASP A 100 -1.67 3.15 -15.13
C ASP A 100 -1.52 4.61 -14.70
N ASP A 101 -1.77 4.94 -13.42
CA ASP A 101 -1.54 6.29 -12.89
C ASP A 101 -0.04 6.63 -12.91
N VAL A 102 0.86 5.67 -12.63
CA VAL A 102 2.31 5.86 -12.76
C VAL A 102 2.70 6.09 -14.22
N ILE A 103 2.15 5.29 -15.16
CA ILE A 103 2.41 5.48 -16.60
C ILE A 103 2.02 6.90 -17.04
N VAL A 104 0.82 7.35 -16.67
CA VAL A 104 0.33 8.69 -16.99
C VAL A 104 1.19 9.79 -16.35
N ALA A 105 1.59 9.62 -15.10
CA ALA A 105 2.44 10.58 -14.41
C ALA A 105 3.82 10.70 -15.06
N VAL A 106 4.46 9.57 -15.41
CA VAL A 106 5.75 9.56 -16.12
C VAL A 106 5.64 10.21 -17.50
N ALA A 107 4.57 9.94 -18.26
CA ALA A 107 4.32 10.60 -19.55
C ALA A 107 4.20 12.12 -19.41
N ARG A 108 3.76 12.62 -18.27
CA ARG A 108 3.70 14.05 -17.91
C ARG A 108 5.00 14.60 -17.31
N GLY A 109 6.04 13.77 -17.22
CA GLY A 109 7.37 14.17 -16.74
C GLY A 109 7.56 14.08 -15.23
N VAL A 110 6.69 13.38 -14.49
CA VAL A 110 6.90 13.12 -13.06
C VAL A 110 8.05 12.12 -12.90
N PRO A 111 9.11 12.43 -12.13
CA PRO A 111 10.32 11.61 -12.05
C PRO A 111 10.16 10.44 -11.05
N ILE A 112 9.31 9.50 -11.36
CA ILE A 112 9.04 8.30 -10.56
C ILE A 112 9.17 7.02 -11.40
N LYS A 113 9.32 5.87 -10.75
CA LYS A 113 9.48 4.57 -11.41
C LYS A 113 8.88 3.45 -10.57
N MET A 114 8.15 2.53 -11.21
CA MET A 114 7.66 1.31 -10.58
C MET A 114 8.83 0.39 -10.25
N VAL A 115 8.77 -0.27 -9.09
CA VAL A 115 9.82 -1.17 -8.59
C VAL A 115 9.31 -2.57 -8.25
N GLY A 116 8.00 -2.81 -8.28
CA GLY A 116 7.37 -4.11 -8.06
C GLY A 116 5.86 -3.99 -8.08
N ALA A 117 5.17 -5.07 -8.42
CA ALA A 117 3.72 -5.16 -8.31
C ALA A 117 3.33 -5.68 -6.92
N GLU A 118 2.53 -4.93 -6.17
CA GLU A 118 1.92 -5.45 -4.96
C GLU A 118 0.77 -6.40 -5.27
N MET A 119 -0.01 -6.06 -6.30
CA MET A 119 -1.08 -6.92 -6.81
C MET A 119 -0.97 -7.07 -8.33
N GLN A 120 -1.20 -8.28 -8.78
CA GLN A 120 -1.25 -8.62 -10.20
C GLN A 120 -2.53 -8.11 -10.87
N ARG A 121 -3.59 -7.91 -10.09
CA ARG A 121 -4.86 -7.33 -10.54
C ARG A 121 -5.30 -6.25 -9.57
N ASP A 122 -5.75 -5.14 -10.13
CA ASP A 122 -6.35 -4.09 -9.32
C ASP A 122 -7.67 -4.59 -8.72
N PRO A 123 -7.93 -4.38 -7.41
CA PRO A 123 -9.17 -4.81 -6.75
C PRO A 123 -10.39 -3.99 -7.15
N GLN A 124 -10.23 -2.95 -7.97
CA GLN A 124 -11.36 -2.15 -8.43
C GLN A 124 -12.35 -3.00 -9.21
N GLY A 125 -13.59 -2.83 -8.88
CA GLY A 125 -14.72 -3.53 -9.48
C GLY A 125 -15.94 -2.65 -9.59
N ILE A 126 -16.99 -3.25 -10.12
CA ILE A 126 -18.32 -2.66 -10.21
C ILE A 126 -19.26 -3.47 -9.35
N LEU A 127 -19.79 -2.84 -8.31
CA LEU A 127 -20.84 -3.35 -7.43
C LEU A 127 -22.19 -3.16 -8.10
N PHE A 128 -23.06 -4.16 -8.00
CA PHE A 128 -24.43 -4.13 -8.53
C PHE A 128 -25.38 -4.90 -7.62
N HIS A 129 -26.68 -4.56 -7.65
CA HIS A 129 -27.72 -5.34 -7.01
C HIS A 129 -27.99 -6.62 -7.77
N ALA A 130 -28.23 -7.73 -7.07
CA ALA A 130 -28.44 -9.06 -7.68
C ALA A 130 -29.66 -9.12 -8.62
N GLU A 131 -30.61 -8.19 -8.46
CA GLU A 131 -31.77 -8.02 -9.34
C GLU A 131 -31.40 -7.44 -10.71
N HIS A 132 -30.26 -6.72 -10.81
CA HIS A 132 -29.72 -6.09 -12.02
C HIS A 132 -28.28 -6.56 -12.29
N PRO A 133 -28.06 -7.86 -12.55
CA PRO A 133 -26.74 -8.45 -12.61
C PRO A 133 -25.93 -7.91 -13.78
N LEU A 134 -24.62 -7.73 -13.53
CA LEU A 134 -23.62 -7.46 -14.57
C LEU A 134 -22.75 -8.71 -14.76
N ARG A 135 -22.56 -9.13 -15.99
CA ARG A 135 -21.67 -10.24 -16.37
C ARG A 135 -20.27 -9.73 -16.74
N ASP A 136 -20.26 -8.57 -17.37
CA ASP A 136 -19.03 -7.86 -17.76
C ASP A 136 -19.30 -6.35 -17.89
N LEU A 137 -18.27 -5.60 -18.32
CA LEU A 137 -18.36 -4.14 -18.43
C LEU A 137 -19.29 -3.64 -19.56
N HIS A 138 -19.66 -4.49 -20.56
CA HIS A 138 -20.61 -4.10 -21.60
C HIS A 138 -22.03 -3.97 -21.04
N ASP A 139 -22.34 -4.70 -19.97
CA ASP A 139 -23.64 -4.60 -19.29
C ASP A 139 -23.85 -3.23 -18.58
N LEU A 140 -22.85 -2.36 -18.56
CA LEU A 140 -22.98 -0.98 -18.10
C LEU A 140 -23.68 -0.06 -19.13
N GLN A 141 -23.91 -0.53 -20.36
CA GLN A 141 -24.55 0.27 -21.40
C GLN A 141 -25.87 0.87 -20.94
N GLY A 142 -25.98 2.20 -20.96
CA GLY A 142 -27.17 2.96 -20.57
C GLY A 142 -27.46 3.02 -19.08
N LYS A 143 -26.66 2.37 -18.23
CA LYS A 143 -26.87 2.38 -16.75
C LYS A 143 -26.36 3.67 -16.10
N THR A 144 -26.83 3.93 -14.89
CA THR A 144 -26.24 4.95 -14.03
C THR A 144 -25.11 4.32 -13.21
N LEU A 145 -23.92 4.87 -13.40
CA LEU A 145 -22.68 4.42 -12.75
C LEU A 145 -22.15 5.49 -11.80
N MET A 146 -21.99 5.14 -10.52
CA MET A 146 -21.29 5.97 -9.56
C MET A 146 -19.81 5.62 -9.56
N ALA A 147 -18.96 6.55 -10.00
CA ALA A 147 -17.50 6.34 -10.04
C ALA A 147 -16.74 7.65 -9.87
N GLY A 148 -15.44 7.54 -9.60
CA GLY A 148 -14.52 8.68 -9.60
C GLY A 148 -14.31 9.19 -11.03
N ALA A 149 -14.75 10.40 -11.34
CA ALA A 149 -14.74 10.97 -12.69
C ALA A 149 -13.35 11.03 -13.35
N GLY A 150 -12.27 11.03 -12.54
CA GLY A 150 -10.88 11.05 -13.03
C GLY A 150 -10.26 9.67 -13.23
N SER A 151 -11.00 8.59 -13.01
CA SER A 151 -10.45 7.22 -13.11
C SER A 151 -10.10 6.88 -14.56
N THR A 152 -8.88 6.40 -14.79
CA THR A 152 -8.34 6.05 -16.12
C THR A 152 -9.20 4.98 -16.81
N TRP A 153 -9.68 3.97 -16.05
CA TRP A 153 -10.47 2.88 -16.58
C TRP A 153 -11.80 3.33 -17.26
N LEU A 154 -12.38 4.47 -16.84
CA LEU A 154 -13.58 5.02 -17.49
C LEU A 154 -13.31 5.34 -18.96
N GLN A 155 -12.14 5.88 -19.28
CA GLN A 155 -11.74 6.16 -20.67
C GLN A 155 -11.59 4.87 -21.48
N VAL A 156 -11.08 3.81 -20.85
CA VAL A 156 -10.97 2.49 -21.50
C VAL A 156 -12.36 1.91 -21.79
N VAL A 157 -13.27 1.93 -20.82
CA VAL A 157 -14.64 1.42 -21.01
C VAL A 157 -15.36 2.20 -22.11
N HIS A 158 -15.28 3.52 -22.08
CA HIS A 158 -15.93 4.37 -23.06
C HIS A 158 -15.31 4.22 -24.45
N LYS A 159 -14.00 4.41 -24.60
CA LYS A 159 -13.34 4.52 -25.91
C LYS A 159 -12.95 3.17 -26.52
N LYS A 160 -12.58 2.19 -25.69
CA LYS A 160 -12.15 0.87 -26.17
C LYS A 160 -13.30 -0.12 -26.29
N LEU A 161 -14.23 -0.13 -25.31
CA LEU A 161 -15.38 -1.04 -25.33
C LEU A 161 -16.62 -0.41 -25.98
N GLY A 162 -16.62 0.90 -26.22
CA GLY A 162 -17.75 1.61 -26.82
C GLY A 162 -19.01 1.68 -25.93
N VAL A 163 -18.81 1.62 -24.59
CA VAL A 163 -19.91 1.55 -23.63
C VAL A 163 -20.22 2.94 -23.09
N GLU A 164 -21.47 3.36 -23.25
CA GLU A 164 -21.98 4.65 -22.75
C GLU A 164 -22.83 4.43 -21.49
N PHE A 165 -22.59 5.25 -20.47
CA PHE A 165 -23.30 5.20 -19.18
C PHE A 165 -23.51 6.61 -18.64
N ASN A 166 -24.49 6.77 -17.75
CA ASN A 166 -24.71 8.02 -17.02
C ASN A 166 -23.79 8.06 -15.79
N LEU A 167 -22.67 8.80 -15.90
CA LEU A 167 -21.70 8.92 -14.80
C LEU A 167 -22.17 9.93 -13.75
N ILE A 168 -22.23 9.49 -12.50
CA ILE A 168 -22.49 10.34 -11.34
C ILE A 168 -21.34 10.22 -10.31
N PRO A 169 -21.07 11.28 -9.52
CA PRO A 169 -19.95 11.26 -8.58
C PRO A 169 -20.08 10.16 -7.51
N LEU A 170 -18.98 9.48 -7.24
CA LEU A 170 -18.83 8.58 -6.10
C LEU A 170 -18.65 9.41 -4.82
N LEU A 171 -19.56 9.25 -3.85
CA LEU A 171 -19.57 10.02 -2.62
C LEU A 171 -18.84 9.32 -1.45
N GLY A 172 -18.23 8.16 -1.68
CA GLY A 172 -17.46 7.43 -0.67
C GLY A 172 -18.30 6.66 0.35
N ASP A 173 -19.64 6.58 0.16
CA ASP A 173 -20.53 5.75 0.96
C ASP A 173 -21.48 4.91 0.09
N LEU A 174 -22.21 3.99 0.73
CA LEU A 174 -23.15 3.09 0.06
C LEU A 174 -24.59 3.58 0.08
N ALA A 175 -24.91 4.72 0.71
CA ALA A 175 -26.31 5.12 0.94
C ALA A 175 -27.06 5.32 -0.37
N ARG A 176 -26.43 5.99 -1.33
CA ARG A 176 -27.04 6.26 -2.64
C ARG A 176 -27.23 4.97 -3.46
N PHE A 177 -26.27 4.07 -3.41
CA PHE A 177 -26.35 2.76 -4.03
C PHE A 177 -27.48 1.92 -3.42
N MET A 178 -27.55 1.84 -2.07
CA MET A 178 -28.57 1.08 -1.36
C MET A 178 -30.01 1.53 -1.67
N ASN A 179 -30.19 2.83 -1.95
CA ASN A 179 -31.50 3.41 -2.23
C ASN A 179 -31.89 3.37 -3.72
N ASN A 180 -31.01 2.89 -4.61
CA ASN A 180 -31.25 2.88 -6.05
C ASN A 180 -30.76 1.54 -6.65
N PRO A 181 -31.61 0.50 -6.64
CA PRO A 181 -31.19 -0.86 -7.06
C PRO A 181 -30.70 -0.96 -8.50
N GLU A 182 -31.07 -0.03 -9.38
CA GLU A 182 -30.63 0.00 -10.79
C GLU A 182 -29.23 0.62 -10.96
N PHE A 183 -28.67 1.24 -9.93
CA PHE A 183 -27.35 1.88 -10.02
C PHE A 183 -26.24 0.83 -9.90
N ALA A 184 -25.19 1.05 -10.70
CA ALA A 184 -23.91 0.41 -10.51
C ALA A 184 -22.96 1.36 -9.76
N GLN A 185 -22.03 0.83 -9.00
CA GLN A 185 -21.07 1.64 -8.24
C GLN A 185 -19.66 1.07 -8.34
N GLN A 186 -18.69 1.92 -8.61
CA GLN A 186 -17.28 1.57 -8.41
C GLN A 186 -17.05 1.15 -6.96
N CYS A 187 -16.32 0.04 -6.79
CA CYS A 187 -16.01 -0.53 -5.48
C CYS A 187 -14.60 -1.15 -5.50
N PHE A 188 -14.12 -1.55 -4.34
CA PHE A 188 -13.15 -2.63 -4.25
C PHE A 188 -13.90 -3.92 -3.95
N VAL A 189 -13.67 -4.97 -4.75
CA VAL A 189 -14.33 -6.28 -4.56
C VAL A 189 -14.06 -6.88 -3.18
N THR A 190 -13.02 -6.40 -2.53
CA THR A 190 -12.58 -6.76 -1.18
C THR A 190 -13.25 -5.95 -0.07
N ASN A 191 -14.09 -4.95 -0.38
CA ASN A 191 -14.59 -3.97 0.60
C ASN A 191 -16.12 -3.77 0.50
N GLU A 192 -16.60 -2.95 -0.42
CA GLU A 192 -17.99 -2.51 -0.51
C GLU A 192 -19.02 -3.65 -0.58
N PRO A 193 -18.77 -4.79 -1.26
CA PRO A 193 -19.74 -5.89 -1.27
C PRO A 193 -20.00 -6.48 0.12
N TYR A 194 -19.01 -6.47 1.02
CA TYR A 194 -19.20 -6.89 2.41
C TYR A 194 -20.16 -5.95 3.14
N PHE A 195 -19.91 -4.65 3.08
CA PHE A 195 -20.73 -3.66 3.79
C PHE A 195 -22.15 -3.53 3.22
N ALA A 196 -22.32 -3.70 1.91
CA ALA A 196 -23.65 -3.75 1.30
C ALA A 196 -24.47 -4.93 1.82
N ARG A 197 -23.85 -6.14 1.88
CA ARG A 197 -24.50 -7.34 2.44
C ARG A 197 -24.82 -7.20 3.92
N GLN A 198 -23.94 -6.58 4.72
CA GLN A 198 -24.19 -6.29 6.14
C GLN A 198 -25.41 -5.36 6.33
N ARG A 199 -25.72 -4.52 5.36
CA ARG A 199 -26.89 -3.64 5.33
C ARG A 199 -28.13 -4.30 4.70
N GLY A 200 -28.08 -5.60 4.39
CA GLY A 200 -29.20 -6.40 3.89
C GLY A 200 -29.35 -6.45 2.37
N ALA A 201 -28.46 -5.80 1.58
CA ALA A 201 -28.55 -5.87 0.13
C ALA A 201 -28.03 -7.20 -0.42
N GLN A 202 -28.73 -7.74 -1.41
CA GLN A 202 -28.21 -8.83 -2.23
C GLN A 202 -27.40 -8.22 -3.37
N VAL A 203 -26.08 -8.42 -3.35
CA VAL A 203 -25.17 -7.76 -4.30
C VAL A 203 -24.15 -8.73 -4.88
N GLY A 204 -23.79 -8.47 -6.15
CA GLY A 204 -22.61 -9.00 -6.82
C GLY A 204 -21.58 -7.93 -7.11
N ALA A 205 -20.39 -8.35 -7.52
CA ALA A 205 -19.37 -7.47 -8.03
C ALA A 205 -18.59 -8.15 -9.15
N ILE A 206 -18.18 -7.39 -10.16
CA ILE A 206 -17.24 -7.83 -11.20
C ILE A 206 -15.98 -6.97 -11.11
N LEU A 207 -14.82 -7.54 -11.44
CA LEU A 207 -13.59 -6.76 -11.58
C LEU A 207 -13.66 -5.87 -12.83
N ILE A 208 -13.05 -4.67 -12.73
CA ILE A 208 -12.78 -3.84 -13.90
C ILE A 208 -11.62 -4.44 -14.71
N ALA A 209 -10.65 -5.05 -14.01
CA ALA A 209 -9.56 -5.76 -14.64
C ALA A 209 -10.08 -6.92 -15.50
N SER A 210 -9.70 -6.92 -16.78
CA SER A 210 -10.11 -7.88 -17.80
C SER A 210 -8.96 -8.13 -18.77
N ASP A 211 -9.10 -9.07 -19.70
CA ASP A 211 -8.08 -9.31 -20.74
C ASP A 211 -7.77 -8.06 -21.61
N THR A 212 -8.71 -7.10 -21.65
CA THR A 212 -8.50 -5.82 -22.35
C THR A 212 -7.77 -4.81 -21.50
N TYR A 213 -8.04 -4.76 -20.18
CA TYR A 213 -7.49 -3.78 -19.25
C TYR A 213 -7.06 -4.46 -17.96
N GLU A 214 -5.76 -4.62 -17.78
CA GLU A 214 -5.18 -5.34 -16.64
C GLU A 214 -4.10 -4.50 -15.93
N PRO A 215 -4.48 -3.40 -15.26
CA PRO A 215 -3.51 -2.62 -14.52
C PRO A 215 -2.97 -3.41 -13.31
N TYR A 216 -1.67 -3.25 -13.05
CA TYR A 216 -1.08 -3.64 -11.76
C TYR A 216 -1.46 -2.63 -10.69
N ARG A 217 -1.45 -3.07 -9.43
CA ARG A 217 -1.13 -2.15 -8.33
C ARG A 217 0.34 -2.28 -8.01
N VAL A 218 1.02 -1.15 -7.84
CA VAL A 218 2.47 -1.11 -7.84
C VAL A 218 3.06 -0.38 -6.65
N MET A 219 4.23 -0.84 -6.23
CA MET A 219 5.18 -0.07 -5.46
C MET A 219 6.00 0.77 -6.42
N PHE A 220 6.22 2.05 -6.09
CA PHE A 220 7.02 2.96 -6.90
C PHE A 220 7.87 3.89 -6.03
N THR A 221 8.91 4.49 -6.61
CA THR A 221 9.81 5.42 -5.93
C THR A 221 10.24 6.55 -6.85
N GLY A 222 10.81 7.61 -6.28
CA GLY A 222 11.40 8.69 -7.05
C GLY A 222 12.71 8.26 -7.74
N ASN A 223 12.95 8.75 -8.96
CA ASN A 223 14.17 8.41 -9.71
C ASN A 223 15.45 8.76 -8.95
N ASP A 224 15.48 9.89 -8.25
CA ASP A 224 16.63 10.29 -7.43
C ASP A 224 16.88 9.37 -6.24
N TYR A 225 15.81 8.93 -5.58
CA TYR A 225 15.92 7.99 -4.46
C TYR A 225 16.40 6.63 -4.96
N LEU A 226 15.83 6.14 -6.06
CA LEU A 226 16.24 4.90 -6.70
C LEU A 226 17.73 4.90 -7.08
N ALA A 227 18.19 5.99 -7.70
CA ALA A 227 19.60 6.10 -8.11
C ALA A 227 20.59 6.12 -6.93
N LYS A 228 20.18 6.69 -5.78
CA LYS A 228 21.03 6.80 -4.59
C LYS A 228 20.95 5.59 -3.66
N HIS A 229 19.83 4.87 -3.66
CA HIS A 229 19.51 3.83 -2.68
C HIS A 229 18.89 2.56 -3.31
N PRO A 230 19.44 2.01 -4.40
CA PRO A 230 18.86 0.86 -5.08
C PRO A 230 18.78 -0.38 -4.17
N ASP A 231 19.77 -0.58 -3.31
CA ASP A 231 19.80 -1.67 -2.33
C ASP A 231 18.67 -1.57 -1.30
N ILE A 232 18.34 -0.36 -0.82
CA ILE A 232 17.22 -0.12 0.11
C ILE A 232 15.89 -0.42 -0.57
N VAL A 233 15.73 0.04 -1.81
CA VAL A 233 14.52 -0.24 -2.61
C VAL A 233 14.36 -1.75 -2.81
N GLY A 234 15.40 -2.46 -3.19
CA GLY A 234 15.36 -3.92 -3.37
C GLY A 234 15.01 -4.67 -2.10
N LYS A 235 15.58 -4.28 -0.94
CA LYS A 235 15.24 -4.82 0.38
C LYS A 235 13.77 -4.60 0.74
N PHE A 236 13.27 -3.38 0.52
CA PHE A 236 11.87 -3.05 0.76
C PHE A 236 10.94 -3.90 -0.09
N VAL A 237 11.20 -4.01 -1.39
CA VAL A 237 10.39 -4.80 -2.32
C VAL A 237 10.34 -6.27 -1.89
N ARG A 238 11.49 -6.89 -1.60
CA ARG A 238 11.55 -8.31 -1.16
C ARG A 238 10.76 -8.55 0.12
N ALA A 239 10.98 -7.71 1.15
CA ALA A 239 10.27 -7.83 2.43
C ALA A 239 8.75 -7.63 2.26
N SER A 240 8.34 -6.68 1.41
CA SER A 240 6.92 -6.42 1.11
C SER A 240 6.27 -7.61 0.41
N ILE A 241 6.93 -8.19 -0.61
CA ILE A 241 6.41 -9.38 -1.30
C ILE A 241 6.30 -10.56 -0.34
N HIS A 242 7.31 -10.79 0.51
CA HIS A 242 7.25 -11.82 1.53
C HIS A 242 6.07 -11.58 2.50
N GLY A 243 5.88 -10.34 2.93
CA GLY A 243 4.74 -9.95 3.76
C GLY A 243 3.38 -10.21 3.09
N TRP A 244 3.26 -9.93 1.79
CA TRP A 244 2.04 -10.20 1.04
C TRP A 244 1.74 -11.70 0.90
N VAL A 245 2.74 -12.51 0.58
CA VAL A 245 2.58 -13.97 0.50
C VAL A 245 2.17 -14.53 1.87
N ASP A 246 2.87 -14.15 2.93
CA ASP A 246 2.57 -14.64 4.29
C ASP A 246 1.21 -14.14 4.82
N TYR A 247 0.79 -12.90 4.47
CA TYR A 247 -0.53 -12.38 4.85
C TYR A 247 -1.69 -13.19 4.26
N LEU A 248 -1.53 -13.66 3.02
CA LEU A 248 -2.59 -14.36 2.28
C LEU A 248 -2.56 -15.89 2.47
N THR A 249 -1.39 -16.47 2.79
CA THR A 249 -1.23 -17.95 2.87
C THR A 249 -0.84 -18.44 4.26
N GLY A 250 -0.37 -17.55 5.13
CA GLY A 250 0.04 -17.85 6.51
C GLY A 250 -0.98 -17.39 7.55
N ASP A 251 -0.48 -16.95 8.72
CA ASP A 251 -1.31 -16.36 9.77
C ASP A 251 -1.37 -14.84 9.64
N PRO A 252 -2.52 -14.24 9.23
CA PRO A 252 -2.67 -12.79 9.06
C PRO A 252 -2.85 -12.03 10.37
N ALA A 253 -3.01 -12.73 11.51
CA ALA A 253 -3.32 -12.09 12.79
C ALA A 253 -2.33 -11.00 13.22
N PRO A 254 -1.00 -11.11 12.99
CA PRO A 254 -0.07 -10.03 13.31
C PRO A 254 -0.39 -8.71 12.59
N ALA A 255 -0.63 -8.75 11.27
CA ALA A 255 -1.01 -7.58 10.48
C ALA A 255 -2.38 -7.04 10.90
N ASN A 256 -3.35 -7.94 11.07
CA ASN A 256 -4.73 -7.58 11.43
C ASN A 256 -4.81 -6.83 12.76
N ARG A 257 -3.97 -7.19 13.75
CA ARG A 257 -3.88 -6.43 15.02
C ARG A 257 -3.38 -5.01 14.80
N LEU A 258 -2.38 -4.81 13.95
CA LEU A 258 -1.87 -3.47 13.64
C LEU A 258 -2.89 -2.61 12.87
N LEU A 259 -3.63 -3.23 11.94
CA LEU A 259 -4.68 -2.57 11.19
C LEU A 259 -5.85 -2.16 12.09
N ALA A 260 -6.36 -3.08 12.92
CA ALA A 260 -7.45 -2.82 13.86
C ALA A 260 -7.10 -1.74 14.90
N ALA A 261 -5.84 -1.65 15.32
CA ALA A 261 -5.38 -0.57 16.20
C ALA A 261 -5.43 0.83 15.55
N LYS A 262 -5.52 0.90 14.22
CA LYS A 262 -5.60 2.17 13.48
C LYS A 262 -7.02 2.55 13.08
N ARG A 263 -7.94 1.57 12.99
CA ARG A 263 -9.34 1.79 12.58
C ARG A 263 -10.28 0.81 13.27
N ASN A 264 -11.23 1.33 14.02
CA ASN A 264 -12.17 0.53 14.83
C ASN A 264 -13.23 -0.23 13.99
N ASP A 265 -13.43 0.15 12.72
CA ASP A 265 -14.36 -0.51 11.80
C ASP A 265 -13.77 -1.73 11.07
N LEU A 266 -12.49 -2.01 11.26
CA LEU A 266 -11.82 -3.20 10.73
C LEU A 266 -12.08 -4.40 11.63
N THR A 267 -13.29 -4.98 11.52
CA THR A 267 -13.65 -6.17 12.31
C THR A 267 -12.93 -7.43 11.79
N PRO A 268 -12.75 -8.48 12.64
CA PRO A 268 -12.17 -9.74 12.19
C PRO A 268 -12.91 -10.36 11.00
N GLU A 269 -14.24 -10.25 10.97
CA GLU A 269 -15.10 -10.79 9.91
C GLU A 269 -14.86 -10.05 8.59
N PHE A 270 -14.75 -8.72 8.63
CA PHE A 270 -14.43 -7.91 7.45
C PHE A 270 -13.03 -8.24 6.92
N MET A 271 -12.03 -8.28 7.79
CA MET A 271 -10.66 -8.63 7.39
C MET A 271 -10.58 -10.04 6.78
N ALA A 272 -11.28 -11.01 7.38
CA ALA A 272 -11.36 -12.36 6.82
C ALA A 272 -12.07 -12.40 5.46
N TYR A 273 -13.12 -11.59 5.26
CA TYR A 273 -13.77 -11.43 3.97
C TYR A 273 -12.80 -10.88 2.92
N SER A 274 -12.09 -9.79 3.24
CA SER A 274 -11.14 -9.15 2.32
C SER A 274 -10.01 -10.11 1.90
N ILE A 275 -9.44 -10.86 2.85
CA ILE A 275 -8.40 -11.87 2.57
C ILE A 275 -8.94 -12.97 1.64
N ARG A 276 -10.14 -13.50 1.91
CA ARG A 276 -10.77 -14.48 1.01
C ARG A 276 -10.98 -13.93 -0.39
N ALA A 277 -11.49 -12.71 -0.52
CA ALA A 277 -11.70 -12.07 -1.81
C ALA A 277 -10.37 -11.85 -2.57
N MET A 278 -9.31 -11.38 -1.88
CA MET A 278 -7.98 -11.26 -2.50
C MET A 278 -7.46 -12.58 -3.06
N ASN A 279 -7.68 -13.69 -2.36
CA ASN A 279 -7.29 -15.03 -2.81
C ASN A 279 -8.20 -15.53 -3.96
N GLU A 280 -9.51 -15.37 -3.84
CA GLU A 280 -10.50 -15.80 -4.84
C GLU A 280 -10.26 -15.11 -6.20
N TYR A 281 -10.08 -13.79 -6.18
CA TYR A 281 -9.78 -13.02 -7.38
C TYR A 281 -8.31 -13.08 -7.81
N LYS A 282 -7.46 -13.82 -7.06
CA LYS A 282 -6.00 -13.95 -7.30
C LYS A 282 -5.32 -12.58 -7.44
N LEU A 283 -5.69 -11.62 -6.59
CA LEU A 283 -5.25 -10.23 -6.75
C LEU A 283 -3.73 -10.11 -6.62
N VAL A 284 -3.12 -10.76 -5.63
CA VAL A 284 -1.68 -10.72 -5.38
C VAL A 284 -0.94 -11.83 -6.11
N SER A 285 -1.42 -13.07 -6.02
CA SER A 285 -0.75 -14.23 -6.61
C SER A 285 -0.76 -14.21 -8.15
N GLY A 286 -1.77 -13.59 -8.76
CA GLY A 286 -2.00 -13.68 -10.19
C GLY A 286 -2.37 -15.08 -10.65
N ASP A 287 -2.27 -15.32 -11.94
CA ASP A 287 -2.50 -16.61 -12.58
C ASP A 287 -1.17 -17.24 -13.03
N PRO A 288 -0.68 -18.31 -12.37
CA PRO A 288 0.56 -18.96 -12.76
C PRO A 288 0.54 -19.49 -14.21
N ALA A 289 -0.64 -19.82 -14.77
CA ALA A 289 -0.75 -20.23 -16.16
C ALA A 289 -0.44 -19.09 -17.14
N LYS A 290 -0.54 -17.84 -16.69
CA LYS A 290 -0.15 -16.63 -17.44
C LYS A 290 1.28 -16.15 -17.09
N GLY A 291 2.03 -16.90 -16.27
CA GLY A 291 3.35 -16.51 -15.77
C GLY A 291 3.29 -15.39 -14.73
N GLU A 292 2.17 -15.21 -14.08
CA GLU A 292 2.00 -14.20 -13.03
C GLU A 292 2.40 -14.76 -11.67
N ALA A 293 3.02 -13.93 -10.84
CA ALA A 293 3.32 -14.22 -9.44
C ALA A 293 3.42 -12.92 -8.63
N ALA A 294 3.33 -13.05 -7.30
CA ALA A 294 3.47 -11.91 -6.38
C ALA A 294 4.76 -11.13 -6.67
N GLY A 295 4.66 -9.82 -6.77
CA GLY A 295 5.80 -8.93 -7.02
C GLY A 295 6.16 -8.73 -8.48
N GLN A 296 5.72 -9.58 -9.40
CA GLN A 296 6.16 -9.54 -10.79
C GLN A 296 5.54 -8.40 -11.59
N ILE A 297 6.40 -7.79 -12.42
CA ILE A 297 6.01 -6.90 -13.53
C ILE A 297 6.64 -7.49 -14.79
N THR A 298 5.85 -7.74 -15.84
CA THR A 298 6.37 -8.21 -17.12
C THR A 298 6.41 -7.09 -18.15
N PRO A 299 7.51 -6.97 -18.95
CA PRO A 299 7.59 -5.95 -19.99
C PRO A 299 6.45 -6.03 -20.99
N ALA A 300 6.05 -7.25 -21.37
CA ALA A 300 4.99 -7.46 -22.36
C ALA A 300 3.63 -6.90 -21.89
N ARG A 301 3.24 -7.18 -20.62
CA ARG A 301 1.98 -6.66 -20.06
C ARG A 301 2.04 -5.16 -19.88
N LEU A 302 3.18 -4.62 -19.43
CA LEU A 302 3.35 -3.19 -19.26
C LEU A 302 3.31 -2.45 -20.61
N GLN A 303 3.93 -3.03 -21.67
CA GLN A 303 3.83 -2.49 -23.02
C GLN A 303 2.39 -2.52 -23.56
N LYS A 304 1.65 -3.62 -23.32
CA LYS A 304 0.22 -3.72 -23.68
C LYS A 304 -0.60 -2.62 -22.99
N GLN A 305 -0.34 -2.35 -21.70
CA GLN A 305 -0.99 -1.29 -20.95
C GLN A 305 -0.67 0.11 -21.53
N ILE A 306 0.60 0.39 -21.84
CA ILE A 306 1.04 1.65 -22.46
C ILE A 306 0.32 1.84 -23.80
N ASN A 307 0.32 0.81 -24.66
CA ASN A 307 -0.32 0.87 -25.97
C ASN A 307 -1.83 1.15 -25.86
N LEU A 308 -2.51 0.49 -24.91
CA LEU A 308 -3.93 0.72 -24.66
C LEU A 308 -4.20 2.18 -24.23
N LEU A 309 -3.41 2.72 -23.30
CA LEU A 309 -3.57 4.09 -22.83
C LEU A 309 -3.30 5.12 -23.94
N GLN A 310 -2.40 4.82 -24.88
CA GLN A 310 -2.20 5.63 -26.09
C GLN A 310 -3.42 5.52 -27.04
N GLU A 311 -3.89 4.31 -27.31
CA GLU A 311 -5.02 4.07 -28.20
C GLU A 311 -6.28 4.81 -27.72
N VAL A 312 -6.55 4.81 -26.42
CA VAL A 312 -7.71 5.52 -25.86
C VAL A 312 -7.46 7.02 -25.61
N GLY A 313 -6.28 7.54 -25.99
CA GLY A 313 -5.93 8.96 -25.89
C GLY A 313 -5.79 9.47 -24.44
N VAL A 314 -5.38 8.62 -23.53
CA VAL A 314 -4.99 8.99 -22.16
C VAL A 314 -3.54 9.46 -22.12
N LEU A 315 -2.70 8.90 -23.00
CA LEU A 315 -1.31 9.33 -23.17
C LEU A 315 -1.17 10.17 -24.42
N ASP A 316 -0.77 11.44 -24.25
CA ASP A 316 -0.47 12.36 -25.34
C ASP A 316 0.94 12.13 -25.93
N LYS A 317 1.81 11.43 -25.22
CA LYS A 317 3.20 11.17 -25.60
C LYS A 317 3.55 9.70 -25.35
N PRO A 318 4.39 9.12 -26.24
CA PRO A 318 4.89 7.76 -26.02
C PRO A 318 5.82 7.72 -24.80
N VAL A 319 5.75 6.63 -24.07
CA VAL A 319 6.69 6.28 -22.98
C VAL A 319 7.20 4.87 -23.22
N ALA A 320 8.46 4.62 -22.92
CA ALA A 320 9.02 3.28 -22.98
C ALA A 320 8.81 2.53 -21.64
N VAL A 321 8.77 1.22 -21.69
CA VAL A 321 8.68 0.37 -20.48
C VAL A 321 9.78 0.73 -19.48
N GLY A 322 11.03 0.97 -19.95
CA GLY A 322 12.17 1.35 -19.11
C GLY A 322 12.04 2.74 -18.46
N ASP A 323 11.18 3.62 -18.99
CA ASP A 323 10.91 4.92 -18.36
C ASP A 323 10.01 4.76 -17.15
N VAL A 324 9.04 3.84 -17.20
CA VAL A 324 7.99 3.69 -16.19
C VAL A 324 8.30 2.63 -15.12
N ALA A 325 9.17 1.64 -15.42
CA ALA A 325 9.51 0.56 -14.49
C ALA A 325 10.99 0.15 -14.55
N THR A 326 11.52 -0.32 -13.42
CA THR A 326 12.74 -1.13 -13.39
C THR A 326 12.37 -2.57 -13.01
N LEU A 327 13.04 -3.53 -13.65
CA LEU A 327 12.84 -4.96 -13.39
C LEU A 327 13.92 -5.54 -12.47
N GLU A 328 14.81 -4.69 -11.96
CA GLU A 328 15.98 -5.10 -11.16
C GLU A 328 15.58 -5.84 -9.88
N PHE A 329 14.47 -5.45 -9.26
CA PHE A 329 14.02 -5.98 -7.97
C PHE A 329 12.89 -7.00 -8.09
N ILE A 330 12.46 -7.26 -9.32
CA ILE A 330 11.38 -8.22 -9.59
C ILE A 330 11.86 -9.64 -9.27
N PRO A 331 11.08 -10.44 -8.52
CA PRO A 331 11.42 -11.85 -8.30
C PRO A 331 11.62 -12.57 -9.63
N LYS A 332 12.68 -13.34 -9.72
CA LYS A 332 12.86 -14.24 -10.89
C LYS A 332 11.87 -15.39 -10.74
N PRO A 333 11.22 -15.81 -11.82
CA PRO A 333 10.26 -16.90 -11.82
C PRO A 333 10.90 -18.24 -11.38
#